data_77cbb3b6aaf64c8241186c671acbbf0b
#
_entry.id   77cbb3b6aaf64c8241186c671acbbf0b
#
_cell.length_a   1.000
_cell.length_b   1.000
_cell.length_c   1.000
_cell.angle_alpha   90.00
_cell.angle_beta   90.00
_cell.angle_gamma   90.00
#
_symmetry.space_group_name_H-M   'P 1'
#
loop_
_entity.id
_entity.type
_entity.pdbx_description
1 polymer ?
#
loop_
_entity_poly.entity_id
_entity_poly.type
_entity_poly.pdbx_seq_one_letter_code
_entity_poly.pdbx_strand_id
1 'polypeptide(L)'
;DIPLLGMSRGIKTAKDTTTEKRIAVFATPLTIANHIHKKEAEKTDPFLTIVEQPCASLAGLIERGKLDGPEIREAVRDDVAPVLKARVDTAIFGCTHYPFVRHIFEELCGESVVFVDPAHETALQALAVLKKKNLLNTQRRPGYLHLCFTAEAGRGAALASELISPEEFTAAEVSLT
;
A
#
# COMPACT_ATOMS: atom_id res chain seq x y z
N ASP A 1 8.43 18.38 -19.57
CA ASP A 1 7.36 17.39 -19.32
C ASP A 1 7.48 16.85 -17.91
N ILE A 2 6.36 16.84 -17.18
CA ILE A 2 6.29 16.27 -15.83
C ILE A 2 6.30 14.74 -15.97
N PRO A 3 7.21 14.02 -15.29
CA PRO A 3 7.21 12.56 -15.34
C PRO A 3 5.97 11.99 -14.62
N LEU A 4 5.33 10.99 -15.21
CA LEU A 4 4.26 10.22 -14.61
C LEU A 4 4.82 8.88 -14.13
N LEU A 5 4.50 8.51 -12.90
CA LEU A 5 4.92 7.25 -12.29
C LEU A 5 3.71 6.56 -11.68
N GLY A 6 3.48 5.31 -12.07
CA GLY A 6 2.47 4.47 -11.42
C GLY A 6 3.02 3.84 -10.14
N MET A 7 2.12 3.47 -9.23
CA MET A 7 2.49 2.65 -8.07
C MET A 7 3.06 1.31 -8.52
N SER A 8 4.17 0.88 -7.93
CA SER A 8 4.63 -0.50 -8.03
C SER A 8 3.55 -1.46 -7.50
N ARG A 9 3.51 -2.68 -8.05
CA ARG A 9 2.66 -3.75 -7.54
C ARG A 9 3.36 -4.65 -6.52
N GLY A 10 4.64 -4.40 -6.24
CA GLY A 10 5.41 -5.16 -5.27
C GLY A 10 5.77 -6.59 -5.68
N ILE A 11 5.40 -7.04 -6.89
CA ILE A 11 5.63 -8.42 -7.33
C ILE A 11 7.11 -8.79 -7.35
N LYS A 12 7.97 -7.87 -7.82
CA LYS A 12 9.41 -8.12 -7.87
C LYS A 12 9.97 -8.29 -6.47
N THR A 13 9.67 -7.37 -5.57
CA THR A 13 10.11 -7.44 -4.17
C THR A 13 9.58 -8.70 -3.49
N ALA A 14 8.29 -9.04 -3.67
CA ALA A 14 7.70 -10.23 -3.10
C ALA A 14 8.33 -11.53 -3.65
N LYS A 15 8.65 -11.58 -4.95
CA LYS A 15 9.37 -12.70 -5.56
C LYS A 15 10.75 -12.89 -4.94
N ASP A 16 11.47 -11.80 -4.70
CA ASP A 16 12.82 -11.85 -4.14
C ASP A 16 12.79 -12.17 -2.62
N THR A 17 11.62 -12.02 -1.97
CA THR A 17 11.39 -12.30 -0.54
C THR A 17 10.91 -13.73 -0.31
N THR A 18 9.98 -14.22 -1.13
CA THR A 18 9.35 -15.54 -0.92
C THR A 18 10.34 -16.69 -1.09
N THR A 19 10.28 -17.66 -0.19
CA THR A 19 11.02 -18.93 -0.28
C THR A 19 10.14 -20.06 -0.82
N GLU A 20 8.81 -19.98 -0.57
CA GLU A 20 7.83 -21.01 -0.95
C GLU A 20 7.18 -20.72 -2.31
N LYS A 21 7.50 -19.60 -2.95
CA LYS A 21 6.87 -19.09 -4.19
C LYS A 21 5.34 -18.94 -4.07
N ARG A 22 4.85 -18.69 -2.87
CA ARG A 22 3.44 -18.54 -2.55
C ARG A 22 3.20 -17.17 -1.94
N ILE A 23 2.64 -16.26 -2.72
CA ILE A 23 2.46 -14.86 -2.39
C ILE A 23 0.98 -14.56 -2.27
N ALA A 24 0.56 -13.93 -1.16
CA ALA A 24 -0.77 -13.34 -1.05
C ALA A 24 -0.78 -11.90 -1.56
N VAL A 25 -1.93 -11.45 -2.04
CA VAL A 25 -2.20 -10.06 -2.35
C VAL A 25 -3.49 -9.64 -1.66
N PHE A 26 -3.39 -8.79 -0.65
CA PHE A 26 -4.54 -8.14 -0.04
C PHE A 26 -4.85 -6.87 -0.82
N ALA A 27 -6.02 -6.79 -1.45
CA ALA A 27 -6.39 -5.63 -2.24
C ALA A 27 -7.91 -5.39 -2.23
N THR A 28 -8.33 -4.24 -2.75
CA THR A 28 -9.75 -3.96 -2.89
C THR A 28 -10.40 -4.93 -3.88
N PRO A 29 -11.72 -5.21 -3.75
CA PRO A 29 -12.42 -6.13 -4.65
C PRO A 29 -12.24 -5.80 -6.13
N LEU A 30 -12.24 -4.50 -6.50
CA LEU A 30 -12.02 -4.07 -7.88
C LEU A 30 -10.61 -4.41 -8.38
N THR A 31 -9.59 -4.23 -7.55
CA THR A 31 -8.20 -4.58 -7.88
C THR A 31 -8.05 -6.08 -8.12
N ILE A 32 -8.66 -6.90 -7.25
CA ILE A 32 -8.64 -8.36 -7.38
C ILE A 32 -9.39 -8.81 -8.63
N ALA A 33 -10.57 -8.26 -8.91
CA ALA A 33 -11.36 -8.60 -10.10
C ALA A 33 -10.61 -8.35 -11.43
N ASN A 34 -9.66 -7.44 -11.45
CA ASN A 34 -8.83 -7.15 -12.62
C ASN A 34 -7.59 -8.07 -12.73
N HIS A 35 -7.26 -8.85 -11.70
CA HIS A 35 -6.12 -9.77 -11.64
C HIS A 35 -4.78 -9.13 -12.02
N ILE A 36 -4.57 -7.85 -11.71
CA ILE A 36 -3.38 -7.11 -12.16
C ILE A 36 -2.08 -7.65 -11.56
N HIS A 37 -2.11 -8.08 -10.30
CA HIS A 37 -0.95 -8.67 -9.63
C HIS A 37 -0.62 -10.06 -10.17
N LYS A 38 -1.65 -10.90 -10.36
CA LYS A 38 -1.49 -12.24 -10.94
C LYS A 38 -0.91 -12.19 -12.35
N LYS A 39 -1.45 -11.32 -13.21
CA LYS A 39 -0.94 -11.11 -14.58
C LYS A 39 0.51 -10.63 -14.61
N GLU A 40 0.93 -9.82 -13.64
CA GLU A 40 2.32 -9.38 -13.54
C GLU A 40 3.22 -10.50 -13.00
N ALA A 41 2.76 -11.26 -12.01
CA ALA A 41 3.49 -12.39 -11.47
C ALA A 41 3.76 -13.45 -12.53
N GLU A 42 2.77 -13.81 -13.34
CA GLU A 42 2.89 -14.76 -14.45
C GLU A 42 3.97 -14.35 -15.47
N LYS A 43 4.13 -13.04 -15.71
CA LYS A 43 5.18 -12.49 -16.59
C LYS A 43 6.56 -12.47 -15.93
N THR A 44 6.59 -12.33 -14.60
CA THR A 44 7.84 -12.19 -13.83
C THR A 44 8.44 -13.54 -13.50
N ASP A 45 7.64 -14.50 -13.06
CA ASP A 45 8.00 -15.88 -12.77
C ASP A 45 6.73 -16.75 -12.83
N PRO A 46 6.60 -17.63 -13.85
CA PRO A 46 5.40 -18.46 -14.02
C PRO A 46 5.21 -19.53 -12.92
N PHE A 47 6.23 -19.74 -12.07
CA PHE A 47 6.14 -20.66 -10.94
C PHE A 47 5.63 -20.01 -9.66
N LEU A 48 5.34 -18.69 -9.64
CA LEU A 48 4.72 -18.03 -8.52
C LEU A 48 3.25 -18.42 -8.41
N THR A 49 2.84 -18.78 -7.20
CA THR A 49 1.42 -18.97 -6.87
C THR A 49 0.92 -17.69 -6.20
N ILE A 50 -0.04 -17.02 -6.82
CA ILE A 50 -0.67 -15.80 -6.28
C ILE A 50 -2.03 -16.14 -5.67
N VAL A 51 -2.18 -15.85 -4.38
CA VAL A 51 -3.43 -15.97 -3.62
C VAL A 51 -4.02 -14.56 -3.51
N GLU A 52 -5.04 -14.28 -4.29
CA GLU A 52 -5.71 -12.98 -4.31
C GLU A 52 -6.80 -12.93 -3.24
N GLN A 53 -6.67 -12.04 -2.26
CA GLN A 53 -7.63 -11.84 -1.17
C GLN A 53 -8.31 -10.47 -1.31
N PRO A 54 -9.60 -10.42 -1.64
CA PRO A 54 -10.36 -9.18 -1.66
C PRO A 54 -10.71 -8.75 -0.22
N CYS A 55 -10.34 -7.53 0.15
CA CYS A 55 -10.65 -6.93 1.45
C CYS A 55 -11.72 -5.85 1.26
N ALA A 56 -12.97 -6.21 1.46
CA ALA A 56 -14.10 -5.36 1.09
C ALA A 56 -14.31 -4.17 2.03
N SER A 57 -14.00 -4.31 3.31
CA SER A 57 -14.30 -3.33 4.36
C SER A 57 -13.11 -2.49 4.81
N LEU A 58 -11.89 -2.99 4.66
CA LEU A 58 -10.70 -2.41 5.29
C LEU A 58 -10.43 -0.96 4.88
N ALA A 59 -10.46 -0.64 3.58
CA ALA A 59 -10.21 0.72 3.13
C ALA A 59 -11.21 1.71 3.76
N GLY A 60 -12.50 1.35 3.79
CA GLY A 60 -13.54 2.18 4.38
C GLY A 60 -13.41 2.32 5.91
N LEU A 61 -12.94 1.30 6.62
CA LEU A 61 -12.66 1.39 8.07
C LEU A 61 -11.50 2.35 8.33
N ILE A 62 -10.40 2.19 7.61
CA ILE A 62 -9.21 3.05 7.72
C ILE A 62 -9.57 4.50 7.40
N GLU A 63 -10.31 4.74 6.34
CA GLU A 63 -10.81 6.07 5.96
C GLU A 63 -11.63 6.74 7.07
N ARG A 64 -12.32 5.97 7.91
CA ARG A 64 -13.02 6.46 9.10
C ARG A 64 -12.12 6.61 10.34
N GLY A 65 -10.81 6.49 10.19
CA GLY A 65 -9.85 6.57 11.30
C GLY A 65 -9.84 5.34 12.22
N LYS A 66 -10.37 4.20 11.76
CA LYS A 66 -10.30 2.94 12.51
C LYS A 66 -8.96 2.26 12.24
N LEU A 67 -7.93 2.66 12.98
CA LEU A 67 -6.58 2.13 12.83
C LEU A 67 -6.28 1.00 13.84
N ASP A 68 -7.11 0.84 14.87
CA ASP A 68 -7.10 -0.27 15.82
C ASP A 68 -8.50 -0.47 16.44
N GLY A 69 -8.65 -1.51 17.26
CA GLY A 69 -9.88 -1.87 17.95
C GLY A 69 -10.60 -3.10 17.34
N PRO A 70 -11.70 -3.55 17.99
CA PRO A 70 -12.30 -4.84 17.67
C PRO A 70 -12.82 -4.93 16.22
N GLU A 71 -13.40 -3.85 15.68
CA GLU A 71 -14.01 -3.84 14.36
C GLU A 71 -12.97 -4.07 13.24
N ILE A 72 -11.86 -3.32 13.25
CA ILE A 72 -10.82 -3.47 12.25
C ILE A 72 -10.04 -4.78 12.43
N ARG A 73 -9.82 -5.21 13.67
CA ARG A 73 -9.15 -6.48 13.98
C ARG A 73 -9.96 -7.69 13.50
N GLU A 74 -11.28 -7.66 13.63
CA GLU A 74 -12.17 -8.68 13.09
C GLU A 74 -12.10 -8.73 11.57
N ALA A 75 -12.21 -7.58 10.91
CA ALA A 75 -12.10 -7.50 9.46
C ALA A 75 -10.77 -8.03 8.93
N VAL A 76 -9.64 -7.66 9.57
CA VAL A 76 -8.31 -8.19 9.17
C VAL A 76 -8.24 -9.70 9.43
N ARG A 77 -8.79 -10.20 10.54
CA ARG A 77 -8.80 -11.65 10.84
C ARG A 77 -9.54 -12.45 9.77
N ASP A 78 -10.69 -11.95 9.32
CA ASP A 78 -11.47 -12.60 8.28
C ASP A 78 -10.73 -12.62 6.94
N ASP A 79 -10.03 -11.52 6.61
CA ASP A 79 -9.25 -11.42 5.39
C ASP A 79 -7.97 -12.27 5.43
N VAL A 80 -7.34 -12.43 6.59
CA VAL A 80 -6.10 -13.21 6.78
C VAL A 80 -6.37 -14.71 6.81
N ALA A 81 -7.51 -15.16 7.34
CA ALA A 81 -7.78 -16.58 7.55
C ALA A 81 -7.70 -17.44 6.28
N PRO A 82 -8.22 -17.05 5.09
CA PRO A 82 -8.03 -17.81 3.85
C PRO A 82 -6.58 -17.87 3.40
N VAL A 83 -5.83 -16.79 3.62
CA VAL A 83 -4.42 -16.64 3.21
C VAL A 83 -3.52 -17.57 4.03
N LEU A 84 -3.74 -17.66 5.34
CA LEU A 84 -3.01 -18.60 6.21
C LEU A 84 -3.29 -20.07 5.83
N LYS A 85 -4.54 -20.41 5.49
CA LYS A 85 -4.88 -21.75 4.98
C LYS A 85 -4.14 -22.08 3.68
N ALA A 86 -3.85 -21.09 2.86
CA ALA A 86 -3.11 -21.26 1.61
C ALA A 86 -1.59 -21.40 1.82
N ARG A 87 -1.08 -21.29 3.05
CA ARG A 87 0.33 -21.44 3.41
C ARG A 87 1.25 -20.52 2.59
N VAL A 88 0.89 -19.25 2.51
CA VAL A 88 1.75 -18.24 1.91
C VAL A 88 2.84 -17.82 2.92
N ASP A 89 4.00 -17.46 2.41
CA ASP A 89 5.12 -16.95 3.22
C ASP A 89 5.39 -15.46 3.00
N THR A 90 4.74 -14.87 1.99
CA THR A 90 4.90 -13.46 1.63
C THR A 90 3.54 -12.88 1.25
N ALA A 91 3.27 -11.65 1.66
CA ALA A 91 2.03 -10.95 1.36
C ALA A 91 2.29 -9.52 0.88
N ILE A 92 1.54 -9.07 -0.12
CA ILE A 92 1.62 -7.71 -0.68
C ILE A 92 0.41 -6.90 -0.22
N PHE A 93 0.63 -5.69 0.25
CA PHE A 93 -0.41 -4.69 0.42
C PHE A 93 -0.74 -4.06 -0.95
N GLY A 94 -1.74 -4.61 -1.63
CA GLY A 94 -2.23 -4.14 -2.93
C GLY A 94 -3.18 -2.93 -2.85
N CYS A 95 -3.24 -2.28 -1.70
CA CYS A 95 -3.98 -1.06 -1.45
C CYS A 95 -3.15 -0.14 -0.54
N THR A 96 -3.12 1.15 -0.87
CA THR A 96 -2.34 2.17 -0.15
C THR A 96 -2.81 2.42 1.28
N HIS A 97 -4.01 2.01 1.64
CA HIS A 97 -4.54 2.13 2.99
C HIS A 97 -4.03 1.05 3.96
N TYR A 98 -3.77 -0.15 3.47
CA TYR A 98 -3.52 -1.29 4.37
C TYR A 98 -2.24 -1.20 5.20
N PRO A 99 -1.16 -0.52 4.76
CA PRO A 99 0.00 -0.29 5.61
C PRO A 99 -0.29 0.44 6.93
N PHE A 100 -1.38 1.24 7.02
CA PHE A 100 -1.79 1.89 8.27
C PHE A 100 -2.15 0.90 9.38
N VAL A 101 -2.61 -0.28 9.03
CA VAL A 101 -2.99 -1.35 9.97
C VAL A 101 -2.07 -2.57 9.86
N ARG A 102 -0.86 -2.38 9.35
CA ARG A 102 0.16 -3.40 9.18
C ARG A 102 0.39 -4.21 10.46
N HIS A 103 0.44 -3.53 11.61
CA HIS A 103 0.65 -4.17 12.91
C HIS A 103 -0.40 -5.24 13.23
N ILE A 104 -1.66 -5.06 12.81
CA ILE A 104 -2.73 -6.05 13.01
C ILE A 104 -2.49 -7.27 12.11
N PHE A 105 -2.10 -7.06 10.86
CA PHE A 105 -1.75 -8.14 9.94
C PHE A 105 -0.57 -8.96 10.48
N GLU A 106 0.49 -8.29 10.92
CA GLU A 106 1.69 -8.93 11.48
C GLU A 106 1.39 -9.70 12.76
N GLU A 107 0.55 -9.15 13.66
CA GLU A 107 0.11 -9.84 14.87
C GLU A 107 -0.68 -11.13 14.56
N LEU A 108 -1.59 -11.09 13.57
CA LEU A 108 -2.43 -12.22 13.23
C LEU A 108 -1.72 -13.31 12.40
N CYS A 109 -0.74 -12.93 11.59
CA CYS A 109 0.05 -13.86 10.78
C CYS A 109 1.29 -14.39 11.52
N GLY A 110 1.76 -13.67 12.53
CA GLY A 110 3.02 -13.95 13.21
C GLY A 110 4.22 -13.84 12.25
N GLU A 111 5.31 -14.51 12.58
CA GLU A 111 6.56 -14.50 11.79
C GLU A 111 6.48 -15.34 10.50
N SER A 112 5.36 -16.01 10.26
CA SER A 112 5.20 -16.92 9.10
C SER A 112 4.98 -16.21 7.79
N VAL A 113 4.64 -14.91 7.78
CA VAL A 113 4.35 -14.13 6.58
C VAL A 113 5.12 -12.81 6.59
N VAL A 114 5.92 -12.58 5.56
CA VAL A 114 6.61 -11.30 5.36
C VAL A 114 5.74 -10.37 4.52
N PHE A 115 5.48 -9.16 5.04
CA PHE A 115 4.64 -8.18 4.36
C PHE A 115 5.47 -7.23 3.50
N VAL A 116 5.11 -7.11 2.23
CA VAL A 116 5.69 -6.19 1.24
C VAL A 116 4.75 -4.99 1.05
N ASP A 117 5.29 -3.79 1.30
CA ASP A 117 4.63 -2.53 0.98
C ASP A 117 5.25 -1.96 -0.31
N PRO A 118 4.48 -1.85 -1.41
CA PRO A 118 4.98 -1.31 -2.67
C PRO A 118 5.37 0.17 -2.63
N ALA A 119 5.00 0.91 -1.60
CA ALA A 119 5.30 2.33 -1.47
C ALA A 119 6.82 2.59 -1.47
N HIS A 120 7.60 1.76 -0.78
CA HIS A 120 9.06 1.89 -0.75
C HIS A 120 9.69 1.75 -2.15
N GLU A 121 9.29 0.72 -2.89
CA GLU A 121 9.78 0.51 -4.26
C GLU A 121 9.36 1.66 -5.17
N THR A 122 8.12 2.15 -5.04
CA THR A 122 7.61 3.30 -5.79
C THR A 122 8.43 4.56 -5.52
N ALA A 123 8.78 4.83 -4.26
CA ALA A 123 9.62 5.97 -3.90
C ALA A 123 11.03 5.87 -4.51
N LEU A 124 11.64 4.68 -4.50
CA LEU A 124 12.94 4.45 -5.15
C LEU A 124 12.87 4.64 -6.67
N GLN A 125 11.80 4.20 -7.32
CA GLN A 125 11.56 4.44 -8.75
C GLN A 125 11.40 5.93 -9.03
N ALA A 126 10.66 6.67 -8.20
CA ALA A 126 10.52 8.11 -8.32
C ALA A 126 11.88 8.82 -8.22
N LEU A 127 12.69 8.46 -7.23
CA LEU A 127 14.03 9.00 -7.06
C LEU A 127 14.92 8.74 -8.29
N ALA A 128 14.86 7.52 -8.84
CA ALA A 128 15.63 7.16 -10.04
C ALA A 128 15.21 7.99 -11.27
N VAL A 129 13.91 8.19 -11.47
CA VAL A 129 13.36 9.03 -12.55
C VAL A 129 13.79 10.48 -12.40
N LEU A 130 13.69 11.06 -11.19
CA LEU A 130 14.11 12.43 -10.90
C LEU A 130 15.61 12.62 -11.15
N LYS A 131 16.46 11.67 -10.71
CA LYS A 131 17.90 11.69 -10.99
C LYS A 131 18.18 11.65 -12.49
N LYS A 132 17.58 10.72 -13.22
CA LYS A 132 17.77 10.57 -14.67
C LYS A 132 17.37 11.80 -15.47
N LYS A 133 16.35 12.52 -15.01
CA LYS A 133 15.83 13.73 -15.67
C LYS A 133 16.47 15.02 -15.14
N ASN A 134 17.42 14.97 -14.21
CA ASN A 134 18.02 16.14 -13.53
C ASN A 134 16.96 17.05 -12.86
N LEU A 135 15.93 16.46 -12.27
CA LEU A 135 14.84 17.15 -11.57
C LEU A 135 14.95 17.10 -10.05
N LEU A 136 16.05 16.61 -9.49
CA LEU A 136 16.26 16.65 -8.05
C LEU A 136 16.35 18.09 -7.54
N ASN A 137 15.70 18.35 -6.40
CA ASN A 137 15.87 19.61 -5.69
C ASN A 137 17.31 19.75 -5.20
N THR A 138 18.02 20.74 -5.72
CA THR A 138 19.40 21.06 -5.30
C THR A 138 19.47 22.20 -4.27
N GLN A 139 18.34 22.78 -3.89
CA GLN A 139 18.27 23.86 -2.90
C GLN A 139 18.51 23.29 -1.51
N ARG A 140 19.27 24.02 -0.68
CA ARG A 140 19.59 23.62 0.71
C ARG A 140 18.47 23.96 1.72
N ARG A 141 17.30 24.38 1.27
CA ARG A 141 16.15 24.67 2.13
C ARG A 141 15.21 23.45 2.19
N PRO A 142 14.51 23.22 3.30
CA PRO A 142 13.46 22.21 3.38
C PRO A 142 12.40 22.42 2.30
N GLY A 143 11.86 21.34 1.79
CA GLY A 143 10.65 21.36 0.96
C GLY A 143 9.43 21.73 1.79
N TYR A 144 8.29 21.85 1.12
CA TYR A 144 6.99 21.93 1.76
C TYR A 144 6.06 20.87 1.19
N LEU A 145 5.11 20.42 1.99
CA LEU A 145 4.08 19.49 1.60
C LEU A 145 2.72 20.17 1.71
N HIS A 146 1.97 20.16 0.62
CA HIS A 146 0.61 20.68 0.59
C HIS A 146 -0.33 19.57 0.12
N LEU A 147 -1.25 19.15 0.99
CA LEU A 147 -2.23 18.10 0.72
C LEU A 147 -3.52 18.76 0.24
N CYS A 148 -3.94 18.42 -0.96
CA CYS A 148 -5.17 18.93 -1.56
C CYS A 148 -6.21 17.82 -1.65
N PHE A 149 -7.41 18.10 -1.16
CA PHE A 149 -8.53 17.17 -1.17
C PHE A 149 -9.68 17.79 -1.97
N THR A 150 -10.42 16.97 -2.70
CA THR A 150 -11.62 17.43 -3.43
C THR A 150 -12.87 17.48 -2.55
N ALA A 151 -12.80 16.86 -1.37
CA ALA A 151 -13.84 16.93 -0.33
C ALA A 151 -13.23 16.54 1.02
N GLU A 152 -13.88 16.92 2.12
CA GLU A 152 -13.55 16.50 3.49
C GLU A 152 -12.07 16.72 3.89
N ALA A 153 -11.47 17.85 3.51
CA ALA A 153 -10.05 18.14 3.77
C ALA A 153 -9.65 18.00 5.25
N GLY A 154 -10.55 18.32 6.19
CA GLY A 154 -10.29 18.13 7.62
C GLY A 154 -10.08 16.67 8.01
N ARG A 155 -10.87 15.75 7.45
CA ARG A 155 -10.74 14.31 7.67
C ARG A 155 -9.46 13.76 7.03
N GLY A 156 -9.16 14.19 5.80
CA GLY A 156 -7.93 13.83 5.13
C GLY A 156 -6.69 14.30 5.89
N ALA A 157 -6.70 15.53 6.42
CA ALA A 157 -5.63 16.06 7.25
C ALA A 157 -5.47 15.30 8.57
N ALA A 158 -6.58 14.94 9.23
CA ALA A 158 -6.53 14.14 10.45
C ALA A 158 -5.86 12.77 10.23
N LEU A 159 -6.23 12.06 9.15
CA LEU A 159 -5.61 10.80 8.80
C LEU A 159 -4.14 10.97 8.41
N ALA A 160 -3.79 12.02 7.67
CA ALA A 160 -2.40 12.31 7.33
C ALA A 160 -1.53 12.57 8.58
N SER A 161 -2.09 13.17 9.64
CA SER A 161 -1.39 13.44 10.90
C SER A 161 -0.98 12.19 11.67
N GLU A 162 -1.59 11.03 11.38
CA GLU A 162 -1.15 9.73 11.94
C GLU A 162 0.17 9.23 11.32
N LEU A 163 0.56 9.77 10.16
CA LEU A 163 1.76 9.35 9.42
C LEU A 163 2.83 10.43 9.34
N ILE A 164 2.41 11.68 9.30
CA ILE A 164 3.26 12.84 9.03
C ILE A 164 3.00 13.85 10.15
N SER A 165 4.07 14.42 10.71
CA SER A 165 3.92 15.48 11.71
C SER A 165 3.04 16.62 11.17
N PRO A 166 2.04 17.10 11.91
CA PRO A 166 1.15 18.16 11.44
C PRO A 166 1.88 19.47 11.01
N GLU A 167 3.08 19.72 11.57
CA GLU A 167 3.91 20.88 11.21
C GLU A 167 4.61 20.69 9.85
N GLU A 168 4.65 19.48 9.31
CA GLU A 168 5.34 19.17 8.06
C GLU A 168 4.46 19.36 6.83
N PHE A 169 3.14 19.60 6.99
CA PHE A 169 2.24 19.80 5.87
C PHE A 169 1.17 20.87 6.13
N THR A 170 0.58 21.33 5.04
CA THR A 170 -0.67 22.09 5.06
C THR A 170 -1.74 21.32 4.28
N ALA A 171 -3.03 21.52 4.62
CA ALA A 171 -4.12 20.85 3.94
C ALA A 171 -5.17 21.86 3.48
N ALA A 172 -5.76 21.63 2.31
CA ALA A 172 -6.85 22.47 1.79
C ALA A 172 -7.85 21.64 0.97
N GLU A 173 -9.09 22.10 0.95
CA GLU A 173 -10.07 21.60 -0.01
C GLU A 173 -9.95 22.40 -1.30
N VAL A 174 -9.97 21.72 -2.44
CA VAL A 174 -9.79 22.31 -3.77
C VAL A 174 -10.88 21.80 -4.71
N SER A 175 -11.36 22.66 -5.60
CA SER A 175 -12.28 22.29 -6.67
C SER A 175 -11.46 21.96 -7.93
N LEU A 176 -11.79 20.85 -8.58
CA LEU A 176 -11.29 20.54 -9.92
C LEU A 176 -12.23 21.17 -10.93
N THR A 177 -11.81 22.27 -11.56
CA THR A 177 -12.53 22.93 -12.67
C THR A 177 -12.07 22.35 -14.00
#